data_87084c68e905d8a83d56bdbb941cb54a
#
_entry.id   87084c68e905d8a83d56bdbb941cb54a
#
_cell.length_a   1.000
_cell.length_b   1.000
_cell.length_c   1.000
_cell.angle_alpha   90.00
_cell.angle_beta   90.00
_cell.angle_gamma   90.00
#
_symmetry.space_group_name_H-M   'P 1'
#
loop_
_entity.id
_entity.type
_entity.pdbx_description
1 polymer ?
#
loop_
_entity_poly.entity_id
_entity_poly.type
_entity_poly.pdbx_seq_one_letter_code
_entity_poly.pdbx_strand_id
1 'polypeptide(L)'
;PSGDSSRARAASSSSTSSTQQMSFSLQPRTKKVTRNEVIIGLSSLAGLYTKMEEQHAIDVVHCALDLGFRNFDTAPHYGLGLSEERFGKALKSYPKMSRELREEIKIWTKVGRVIKDKREVLETDRVEEGNVFGHPDCVFPENNPESRPTLNYTGDGIAQSLTDSLERIGVKHIFGIRVHDCEDELRYNEAANKDTGAFVKIQQMRDDEKVVEDVSLGGNDPMYSLRAIRESADNTFDGVMAAGSWNLIDQDGCELYKECEKRGMYIHNAGIYASGLLVGGSTYKYGPANEEVIAKKKAWEALCEEFGNVSLPAVAMAFSVAPNVVKKFAVGVKSRFEVEKTLEWLNEIDNIDPKIWEEAKRKGLLASDCTVPSVF
;
A
#
# COMPACT_ATOMS: atom_id res chain seq x y z
N PRO A 1 65.34 -35.67 23.66
CA PRO A 1 65.48 -34.81 24.77
C PRO A 1 64.69 -33.50 24.52
N SER A 2 63.94 -33.18 25.56
CA SER A 2 63.45 -31.86 26.02
C SER A 2 62.78 -30.96 24.99
N GLY A 3 61.49 -30.68 24.97
CA GLY A 3 60.74 -30.11 26.11
C GLY A 3 60.77 -28.62 26.00
N ASP A 4 59.71 -27.98 25.63
CA ASP A 4 59.16 -26.89 26.42
C ASP A 4 57.73 -26.49 25.95
N SER A 5 56.86 -26.43 26.92
CA SER A 5 55.50 -26.04 26.80
C SER A 5 55.36 -24.55 27.13
N SER A 6 54.80 -23.77 26.24
CA SER A 6 54.26 -22.47 26.59
C SER A 6 52.79 -22.35 26.21
N ARG A 7 51.97 -22.42 27.27
CA ARG A 7 50.52 -22.13 27.20
C ARG A 7 50.31 -20.66 26.85
N ALA A 8 49.73 -20.43 25.65
CA ALA A 8 49.09 -19.15 25.35
C ALA A 8 47.61 -19.26 25.83
N ARG A 9 47.27 -18.42 26.81
CA ARG A 9 45.89 -18.18 27.25
C ARG A 9 45.15 -17.43 26.14
N ALA A 10 44.13 -18.08 25.54
CA ALA A 10 43.13 -17.41 24.73
C ALA A 10 42.24 -16.55 25.63
N ALA A 11 42.32 -15.21 25.47
CA ALA A 11 41.36 -14.31 26.04
C ALA A 11 40.04 -14.42 25.24
N SER A 12 39.01 -14.95 25.89
CA SER A 12 37.66 -14.92 25.37
C SER A 12 37.15 -13.48 25.44
N SER A 13 37.17 -12.78 24.31
CA SER A 13 36.41 -11.56 24.16
C SER A 13 34.94 -11.92 23.99
N SER A 14 34.16 -11.79 25.05
CA SER A 14 32.73 -11.80 25.00
C SER A 14 32.25 -10.54 24.23
N SER A 15 31.99 -10.68 22.96
CA SER A 15 31.24 -9.68 22.19
C SER A 15 29.77 -9.74 22.68
N THR A 16 29.43 -8.89 23.60
CA THR A 16 28.03 -8.54 23.89
C THR A 16 27.48 -7.85 22.65
N SER A 17 26.78 -8.61 21.79
CA SER A 17 25.90 -8.04 20.77
C SER A 17 24.78 -7.32 21.53
N SER A 18 24.86 -6.00 21.62
CA SER A 18 23.73 -5.18 22.03
C SER A 18 22.66 -5.35 20.94
N THR A 19 21.66 -6.15 21.18
CA THR A 19 20.42 -6.14 20.44
C THR A 19 19.85 -4.73 20.62
N GLN A 20 20.02 -3.87 19.61
CA GLN A 20 19.33 -2.59 19.58
C GLN A 20 17.83 -2.90 19.61
N GLN A 21 17.18 -2.57 20.72
CA GLN A 21 15.75 -2.72 20.88
C GLN A 21 15.09 -1.81 19.85
N MET A 22 14.35 -2.39 18.88
CA MET A 22 13.63 -1.61 17.88
C MET A 22 12.65 -0.68 18.61
N SER A 23 12.76 0.62 18.35
CA SER A 23 11.80 1.60 18.85
C SER A 23 10.66 1.75 17.86
N PHE A 24 9.42 1.77 18.32
CA PHE A 24 8.20 1.98 17.52
C PHE A 24 7.65 3.42 17.67
N SER A 25 8.44 4.33 18.23
CA SER A 25 8.04 5.72 18.42
C SER A 25 8.21 6.55 17.16
N LEU A 26 7.12 7.15 16.72
CA LEU A 26 6.99 8.12 15.63
C LEU A 26 6.27 9.37 16.16
N GLN A 27 6.36 10.52 15.49
CA GLN A 27 5.57 11.68 15.88
C GLN A 27 4.07 11.38 15.77
N PRO A 28 3.27 11.59 16.81
CA PRO A 28 1.85 11.32 16.73
C PRO A 28 1.13 12.36 15.87
N ARG A 29 0.06 11.94 15.23
CA ARG A 29 -0.82 12.82 14.46
C ARG A 29 -1.49 13.85 15.37
N THR A 30 -1.58 15.09 14.92
CA THR A 30 -2.17 16.22 15.66
C THR A 30 -3.49 16.74 15.08
N LYS A 31 -4.01 16.11 14.02
CA LYS A 31 -5.24 16.53 13.33
C LYS A 31 -6.22 15.37 13.24
N LYS A 32 -7.52 15.68 13.32
CA LYS A 32 -8.58 14.70 13.07
C LYS A 32 -8.47 14.05 11.70
N VAL A 33 -8.90 12.83 11.63
CA VAL A 33 -9.00 12.08 10.36
C VAL A 33 -10.30 12.48 9.66
N THR A 34 -10.24 12.69 8.36
CA THR A 34 -11.40 13.05 7.54
C THR A 34 -11.46 12.18 6.28
N ARG A 35 -12.53 12.28 5.52
CA ARG A 35 -12.66 11.59 4.22
C ARG A 35 -11.55 11.93 3.23
N ASN A 36 -10.91 13.10 3.38
CA ASN A 36 -9.83 13.52 2.49
C ASN A 36 -8.54 12.71 2.68
N GLU A 37 -8.40 11.99 3.80
CA GLU A 37 -7.29 11.08 4.03
C GLU A 37 -7.57 9.67 3.52
N VAL A 38 -8.81 9.34 3.17
CA VAL A 38 -9.16 8.01 2.65
C VAL A 38 -8.86 7.92 1.16
N ILE A 39 -8.12 6.89 0.77
CA ILE A 39 -7.95 6.45 -0.62
C ILE A 39 -8.82 5.20 -0.82
N ILE A 40 -9.69 5.24 -1.81
CA ILE A 40 -10.44 4.06 -2.23
C ILE A 40 -9.56 3.23 -3.14
N GLY A 41 -9.16 2.04 -2.65
CA GLY A 41 -8.37 1.06 -3.39
C GLY A 41 -9.25 0.24 -4.34
N LEU A 42 -8.87 0.20 -5.61
CA LEU A 42 -9.69 -0.32 -6.70
C LEU A 42 -9.27 -1.72 -7.20
N SER A 43 -8.37 -2.42 -6.49
CA SER A 43 -7.96 -3.79 -6.89
C SER A 43 -9.15 -4.75 -7.02
N SER A 44 -10.16 -4.58 -6.17
CA SER A 44 -11.39 -5.40 -6.20
C SER A 44 -12.22 -5.18 -7.46
N LEU A 45 -12.13 -4.03 -8.14
CA LEU A 45 -12.85 -3.79 -9.40
C LEU A 45 -12.43 -4.75 -10.50
N ALA A 46 -11.21 -5.32 -10.41
CA ALA A 46 -10.71 -6.35 -11.31
C ALA A 46 -11.07 -7.77 -10.87
N GLY A 47 -11.92 -7.93 -9.86
CA GLY A 47 -12.29 -9.24 -9.37
C GLY A 47 -11.20 -9.91 -8.52
N LEU A 48 -10.56 -9.19 -7.60
CA LEU A 48 -9.57 -9.77 -6.69
C LEU A 48 -10.17 -10.95 -5.93
N TYR A 49 -9.62 -12.15 -6.12
CA TYR A 49 -10.05 -13.48 -5.65
C TYR A 49 -11.41 -13.97 -6.16
N THR A 50 -12.31 -13.10 -6.61
CA THR A 50 -13.65 -13.48 -7.05
C THR A 50 -14.08 -12.57 -8.21
N LYS A 51 -14.75 -13.15 -9.21
CA LYS A 51 -15.28 -12.37 -10.35
C LYS A 51 -16.21 -11.25 -9.87
N MET A 52 -16.17 -10.13 -10.56
CA MET A 52 -17.02 -8.97 -10.30
C MET A 52 -17.70 -8.51 -11.59
N GLU A 53 -19.01 -8.42 -11.58
CA GLU A 53 -19.76 -7.87 -12.71
C GLU A 53 -19.41 -6.39 -12.94
N GLU A 54 -19.28 -5.99 -14.22
CA GLU A 54 -18.85 -4.63 -14.58
C GLU A 54 -19.79 -3.56 -13.98
N GLN A 55 -21.11 -3.76 -14.05
CA GLN A 55 -22.05 -2.79 -13.48
C GLN A 55 -21.88 -2.66 -11.98
N HIS A 56 -21.60 -3.76 -11.29
CA HIS A 56 -21.33 -3.73 -9.85
C HIS A 56 -20.07 -2.91 -9.53
N ALA A 57 -19.00 -3.07 -10.32
CA ALA A 57 -17.79 -2.26 -10.19
C ALA A 57 -18.05 -0.76 -10.39
N ILE A 58 -18.88 -0.41 -11.39
CA ILE A 58 -19.32 0.97 -11.66
C ILE A 58 -20.11 1.51 -10.45
N ASP A 59 -21.04 0.75 -9.91
CA ASP A 59 -21.88 1.15 -8.78
C ASP A 59 -21.05 1.39 -7.51
N VAL A 60 -19.98 0.64 -7.28
CA VAL A 60 -19.04 0.86 -6.16
C VAL A 60 -18.38 2.22 -6.27
N VAL A 61 -17.87 2.58 -7.46
CA VAL A 61 -17.22 3.87 -7.69
C VAL A 61 -18.24 5.03 -7.56
N HIS A 62 -19.44 4.88 -8.12
CA HIS A 62 -20.50 5.87 -8.01
C HIS A 62 -20.89 6.11 -6.55
N CYS A 63 -21.02 5.04 -5.75
CA CYS A 63 -21.26 5.13 -4.32
C CYS A 63 -20.15 5.90 -3.59
N ALA A 64 -18.90 5.62 -3.90
CA ALA A 64 -17.76 6.33 -3.31
C ALA A 64 -17.80 7.84 -3.65
N LEU A 65 -18.11 8.20 -4.90
CA LEU A 65 -18.26 9.59 -5.33
C LEU A 65 -19.46 10.29 -4.64
N ASP A 66 -20.59 9.60 -4.52
CA ASP A 66 -21.79 10.10 -3.83
C ASP A 66 -21.53 10.37 -2.35
N LEU A 67 -20.76 9.51 -1.69
CA LEU A 67 -20.34 9.68 -0.30
C LEU A 67 -19.20 10.68 -0.11
N GLY A 68 -18.73 11.30 -1.18
CA GLY A 68 -17.74 12.38 -1.13
C GLY A 68 -16.28 11.92 -1.06
N PHE A 69 -15.97 10.65 -1.33
CA PHE A 69 -14.59 10.22 -1.53
C PHE A 69 -14.04 10.78 -2.85
N ARG A 70 -12.76 11.20 -2.83
CA ARG A 70 -12.12 11.88 -3.96
C ARG A 70 -10.75 11.33 -4.31
N ASN A 71 -10.21 10.42 -3.52
CA ASN A 71 -8.90 9.82 -3.76
C ASN A 71 -9.07 8.36 -4.15
N PHE A 72 -8.48 7.94 -5.27
CA PHE A 72 -8.59 6.60 -5.82
C PHE A 72 -7.22 6.07 -6.20
N ASP A 73 -6.97 4.78 -5.93
CA ASP A 73 -5.72 4.10 -6.26
C ASP A 73 -6.02 2.83 -7.07
N THR A 74 -5.39 2.72 -8.24
CA THR A 74 -5.50 1.56 -9.13
C THR A 74 -4.12 1.10 -9.60
N ALA A 75 -4.04 0.15 -10.54
CA ALA A 75 -2.80 -0.31 -11.16
C ALA A 75 -3.04 -1.07 -12.46
N PRO A 76 -2.09 -1.07 -13.42
CA PRO A 76 -2.09 -1.99 -14.56
C PRO A 76 -2.11 -3.46 -14.14
N HIS A 77 -1.46 -3.79 -13.01
CA HIS A 77 -1.45 -5.12 -12.43
C HIS A 77 -2.85 -5.65 -12.10
N TYR A 78 -3.77 -4.79 -11.68
CA TYR A 78 -5.09 -5.21 -11.21
C TYR A 78 -5.97 -5.67 -12.36
N GLY A 79 -6.02 -6.99 -12.55
CA GLY A 79 -6.76 -7.61 -13.63
C GLY A 79 -6.17 -7.34 -15.02
N LEU A 80 -4.85 -7.08 -15.10
CA LEU A 80 -4.15 -6.72 -16.34
C LEU A 80 -4.81 -5.53 -17.05
N GLY A 81 -5.12 -4.47 -16.26
CA GLY A 81 -5.75 -3.24 -16.74
C GLY A 81 -7.27 -3.17 -16.50
N LEU A 82 -7.93 -4.27 -16.16
CA LEU A 82 -9.39 -4.32 -16.02
C LEU A 82 -9.91 -3.34 -14.93
N SER A 83 -9.17 -3.15 -13.82
CA SER A 83 -9.53 -2.18 -12.80
C SER A 83 -9.53 -0.75 -13.36
N GLU A 84 -8.53 -0.39 -14.14
CA GLU A 84 -8.42 0.93 -14.78
C GLU A 84 -9.54 1.16 -15.78
N GLU A 85 -9.86 0.18 -16.62
CA GLU A 85 -10.96 0.25 -17.58
C GLU A 85 -12.33 0.43 -16.91
N ARG A 86 -12.62 -0.37 -15.88
CA ARG A 86 -13.88 -0.28 -15.11
C ARG A 86 -13.99 1.05 -14.38
N PHE A 87 -12.88 1.54 -13.80
CA PHE A 87 -12.83 2.85 -13.17
C PHE A 87 -13.09 3.97 -14.19
N GLY A 88 -12.47 3.92 -15.37
CA GLY A 88 -12.71 4.86 -16.46
C GLY A 88 -14.16 4.88 -16.92
N LYS A 89 -14.78 3.70 -17.10
CA LYS A 89 -16.22 3.58 -17.40
C LYS A 89 -17.10 4.19 -16.32
N ALA A 90 -16.76 3.96 -15.05
CA ALA A 90 -17.48 4.54 -13.91
C ALA A 90 -17.38 6.08 -13.90
N LEU A 91 -16.20 6.65 -14.11
CA LEU A 91 -16.04 8.11 -14.20
C LEU A 91 -16.83 8.70 -15.36
N LYS A 92 -16.82 8.05 -16.52
CA LYS A 92 -17.53 8.50 -17.72
C LYS A 92 -19.05 8.44 -17.56
N SER A 93 -19.57 7.41 -16.88
CA SER A 93 -21.01 7.19 -16.69
C SER A 93 -21.59 7.87 -15.44
N TYR A 94 -20.78 8.50 -14.60
CA TYR A 94 -21.26 9.11 -13.36
C TYR A 94 -22.18 10.31 -13.64
N PRO A 95 -23.46 10.26 -13.25
CA PRO A 95 -24.45 11.26 -13.68
C PRO A 95 -24.20 12.68 -13.17
N LYS A 96 -23.48 12.81 -12.03
CA LYS A 96 -23.19 14.10 -11.39
C LYS A 96 -21.78 14.61 -11.71
N MET A 97 -21.11 14.06 -12.74
CA MET A 97 -19.77 14.49 -13.10
C MET A 97 -19.80 15.92 -13.63
N SER A 98 -19.17 16.84 -12.91
CA SER A 98 -18.91 18.21 -13.37
C SER A 98 -17.42 18.42 -13.59
N ARG A 99 -17.04 19.57 -14.13
CA ARG A 99 -15.64 19.94 -14.29
C ARG A 99 -14.97 20.09 -12.92
N GLU A 100 -15.63 20.75 -11.99
CA GLU A 100 -15.13 21.00 -10.63
C GLU A 100 -14.93 19.69 -9.89
N LEU A 101 -15.90 18.76 -9.96
CA LEU A 101 -15.77 17.44 -9.36
C LEU A 101 -14.60 16.66 -9.96
N ARG A 102 -14.39 16.75 -11.27
CA ARG A 102 -13.28 16.10 -11.95
C ARG A 102 -11.92 16.63 -11.47
N GLU A 103 -11.81 17.93 -11.22
CA GLU A 103 -10.60 18.57 -10.68
C GLU A 103 -10.34 18.19 -9.21
N GLU A 104 -11.38 17.86 -8.43
CA GLU A 104 -11.25 17.35 -7.06
C GLU A 104 -10.76 15.90 -6.98
N ILE A 105 -11.07 15.09 -8.01
CA ILE A 105 -10.72 13.67 -8.01
C ILE A 105 -9.22 13.49 -8.24
N LYS A 106 -8.56 12.87 -7.25
CA LYS A 106 -7.15 12.50 -7.33
C LYS A 106 -7.02 11.02 -7.62
N ILE A 107 -6.32 10.71 -8.69
CA ILE A 107 -6.10 9.34 -9.17
C ILE A 107 -4.62 9.03 -9.05
N TRP A 108 -4.31 7.92 -8.39
CA TRP A 108 -3.00 7.28 -8.45
C TRP A 108 -3.12 5.99 -9.23
N THR A 109 -2.18 5.78 -10.15
CA THR A 109 -1.93 4.45 -10.71
C THR A 109 -0.49 4.04 -10.44
N LYS A 110 -0.11 2.86 -10.91
CA LYS A 110 1.22 2.32 -10.68
C LYS A 110 1.91 2.05 -12.01
N VAL A 111 3.24 2.00 -11.99
CA VAL A 111 4.09 1.79 -13.17
C VAL A 111 5.15 0.73 -12.89
N GLY A 112 5.74 0.15 -13.94
CA GLY A 112 6.70 -0.95 -13.84
C GLY A 112 6.20 -2.26 -14.44
N ARG A 113 4.90 -2.33 -14.78
CA ARG A 113 4.30 -3.40 -15.56
C ARG A 113 3.68 -2.84 -16.82
N VAL A 114 4.05 -3.39 -17.97
CA VAL A 114 3.44 -3.11 -19.27
C VAL A 114 2.59 -4.32 -19.65
N ILE A 115 1.33 -4.09 -19.96
CA ILE A 115 0.41 -5.17 -20.36
C ILE A 115 0.45 -5.31 -21.86
N LYS A 116 0.94 -6.45 -22.35
CA LYS A 116 1.09 -6.77 -23.78
C LYS A 116 0.08 -7.83 -24.22
N ASP A 117 -0.34 -7.78 -25.48
CA ASP A 117 -0.92 -8.96 -26.14
C ASP A 117 0.14 -10.07 -26.17
N LYS A 118 -0.26 -11.33 -25.93
CA LYS A 118 0.68 -12.47 -25.90
C LYS A 118 1.47 -12.63 -27.21
N ARG A 119 0.94 -12.14 -28.35
CA ARG A 119 1.58 -12.17 -29.65
C ARG A 119 2.68 -11.12 -29.82
N GLU A 120 2.68 -10.10 -28.96
CA GLU A 120 3.63 -8.98 -28.96
C GLU A 120 4.75 -9.17 -27.92
N VAL A 121 4.67 -10.25 -27.13
CA VAL A 121 5.71 -10.60 -26.16
C VAL A 121 6.95 -11.08 -26.89
N LEU A 122 8.07 -10.42 -26.60
CA LEU A 122 9.38 -10.75 -27.14
C LEU A 122 10.09 -11.77 -26.24
N GLU A 123 11.08 -12.50 -26.78
CA GLU A 123 11.92 -13.41 -25.98
C GLU A 123 12.71 -12.69 -24.86
N THR A 124 12.94 -11.39 -25.02
CA THR A 124 13.63 -10.55 -24.05
C THR A 124 12.69 -9.99 -22.96
N ASP A 125 11.38 -10.11 -23.13
CA ASP A 125 10.41 -9.62 -22.14
C ASP A 125 10.40 -10.51 -20.90
N ARG A 126 10.32 -9.89 -19.75
CA ARG A 126 10.18 -10.58 -18.46
C ARG A 126 8.70 -10.69 -18.10
N VAL A 127 8.04 -11.77 -18.50
CA VAL A 127 6.65 -12.03 -18.15
C VAL A 127 6.54 -12.41 -16.67
N GLU A 128 5.61 -11.78 -15.96
CA GLU A 128 5.28 -12.14 -14.57
C GLU A 128 4.24 -13.28 -14.57
N GLU A 129 4.74 -14.51 -14.72
CA GLU A 129 3.92 -15.71 -14.95
C GLU A 129 2.83 -15.93 -13.90
N GLY A 130 3.12 -15.64 -12.61
CA GLY A 130 2.16 -15.77 -11.51
C GLY A 130 0.88 -14.94 -11.68
N ASN A 131 0.87 -13.97 -12.58
CA ASN A 131 -0.26 -13.10 -12.86
C ASN A 131 -0.93 -13.38 -14.23
N VAL A 132 -0.48 -14.41 -14.93
CA VAL A 132 -1.11 -14.85 -16.18
C VAL A 132 -2.40 -15.62 -15.88
N PHE A 133 -3.43 -15.41 -16.71
CA PHE A 133 -4.70 -16.13 -16.59
C PHE A 133 -4.50 -17.64 -16.49
N GLY A 134 -5.11 -18.26 -15.49
CA GLY A 134 -5.05 -19.69 -15.24
C GLY A 134 -3.82 -20.19 -14.47
N HIS A 135 -2.86 -19.31 -14.13
CA HIS A 135 -1.77 -19.67 -13.23
C HIS A 135 -2.32 -19.87 -11.79
N PRO A 136 -1.84 -20.88 -11.02
CA PRO A 136 -2.32 -21.14 -9.66
C PRO A 136 -2.20 -19.94 -8.70
N ASP A 137 -1.18 -19.12 -8.88
CA ASP A 137 -0.93 -17.94 -8.03
C ASP A 137 -1.71 -16.69 -8.50
N CYS A 138 -2.41 -16.77 -9.65
CA CYS A 138 -3.14 -15.65 -10.19
C CYS A 138 -4.39 -15.34 -9.35
N VAL A 139 -4.36 -14.21 -8.66
CA VAL A 139 -5.45 -13.76 -7.78
C VAL A 139 -6.57 -13.01 -8.51
N PHE A 140 -6.43 -12.78 -9.82
CA PHE A 140 -7.42 -12.10 -10.67
C PHE A 140 -8.05 -13.08 -11.68
N PRO A 141 -9.16 -13.75 -11.34
CA PRO A 141 -9.78 -14.77 -12.17
C PRO A 141 -10.42 -14.26 -13.48
N GLU A 142 -10.45 -12.94 -13.68
CA GLU A 142 -10.96 -12.28 -14.88
C GLU A 142 -9.84 -11.73 -15.77
N ASN A 143 -8.57 -12.04 -15.50
CA ASN A 143 -7.46 -11.66 -16.36
C ASN A 143 -7.73 -12.13 -17.81
N ASN A 144 -7.47 -11.26 -18.78
CA ASN A 144 -7.60 -11.63 -20.17
C ASN A 144 -6.55 -12.71 -20.54
N PRO A 145 -6.94 -13.89 -21.05
CA PRO A 145 -6.02 -14.96 -21.41
C PRO A 145 -5.05 -14.58 -22.54
N GLU A 146 -5.37 -13.55 -23.31
CA GLU A 146 -4.50 -13.04 -24.37
C GLU A 146 -3.48 -12.01 -23.86
N SER A 147 -3.63 -11.49 -22.64
CA SER A 147 -2.75 -10.47 -22.06
C SER A 147 -1.61 -11.08 -21.24
N ARG A 148 -0.46 -10.41 -21.27
CA ARG A 148 0.74 -10.76 -20.49
C ARG A 148 1.28 -9.55 -19.75
N PRO A 149 1.44 -9.63 -18.42
CA PRO A 149 2.12 -8.59 -17.64
C PRO A 149 3.63 -8.74 -17.85
N THR A 150 4.26 -7.75 -18.47
CA THR A 150 5.72 -7.71 -18.65
C THR A 150 6.32 -6.72 -17.67
N LEU A 151 7.33 -7.15 -16.93
CA LEU A 151 8.08 -6.34 -15.97
C LEU A 151 9.08 -5.47 -16.73
N ASN A 152 8.94 -4.15 -16.64
CA ASN A 152 9.83 -3.19 -17.26
C ASN A 152 9.96 -1.94 -16.40
N TYR A 153 11.05 -1.87 -15.64
CA TYR A 153 11.37 -0.76 -14.75
C TYR A 153 12.38 0.22 -15.36
N THR A 154 12.56 0.19 -16.69
CA THR A 154 13.27 1.24 -17.41
C THR A 154 12.39 2.49 -17.55
N GLY A 155 13.03 3.64 -17.83
CA GLY A 155 12.30 4.88 -18.10
C GLY A 155 11.27 4.77 -19.23
N ASP A 156 11.61 4.04 -20.31
CA ASP A 156 10.71 3.80 -21.43
C ASP A 156 9.53 2.90 -21.00
N GLY A 157 9.79 1.85 -20.21
CA GLY A 157 8.74 1.00 -19.65
C GLY A 157 7.78 1.77 -18.73
N ILE A 158 8.31 2.70 -17.92
CA ILE A 158 7.50 3.59 -17.07
C ILE A 158 6.62 4.51 -17.91
N ALA A 159 7.18 5.13 -18.96
CA ALA A 159 6.44 6.01 -19.86
C ALA A 159 5.31 5.26 -20.60
N GLN A 160 5.62 4.06 -21.11
CA GLN A 160 4.63 3.20 -21.77
C GLN A 160 3.51 2.79 -20.80
N SER A 161 3.89 2.31 -19.60
CA SER A 161 2.93 1.89 -18.56
C SER A 161 1.96 3.01 -18.20
N LEU A 162 2.45 4.27 -18.04
CA LEU A 162 1.61 5.42 -17.77
C LEU A 162 0.69 5.75 -18.95
N THR A 163 1.23 5.76 -20.17
CA THR A 163 0.45 6.05 -21.39
C THR A 163 -0.73 5.09 -21.52
N ASP A 164 -0.47 3.80 -21.38
CA ASP A 164 -1.49 2.75 -21.45
C ASP A 164 -2.53 2.89 -20.33
N SER A 165 -2.11 3.28 -19.11
CA SER A 165 -3.02 3.52 -17.99
C SER A 165 -3.94 4.71 -18.24
N LEU A 166 -3.42 5.82 -18.78
CA LEU A 166 -4.22 6.99 -19.14
C LEU A 166 -5.28 6.64 -20.20
N GLU A 167 -4.92 5.81 -21.18
CA GLU A 167 -5.85 5.33 -22.21
C GLU A 167 -6.95 4.45 -21.60
N ARG A 168 -6.59 3.44 -20.77
CA ARG A 168 -7.56 2.56 -20.10
C ARG A 168 -8.53 3.31 -19.20
N ILE A 169 -8.04 4.29 -18.43
CA ILE A 169 -8.89 5.13 -17.56
C ILE A 169 -9.69 6.14 -18.40
N GLY A 170 -9.22 6.50 -19.60
CA GLY A 170 -9.86 7.49 -20.45
C GLY A 170 -9.69 8.93 -19.98
N VAL A 171 -8.53 9.25 -19.38
CA VAL A 171 -8.19 10.59 -18.89
C VAL A 171 -6.87 11.07 -19.51
N LYS A 172 -6.67 12.39 -19.52
CA LYS A 172 -5.43 13.01 -20.03
C LYS A 172 -4.35 13.16 -18.96
N HIS A 173 -4.77 13.24 -17.69
CA HIS A 173 -3.92 13.48 -16.54
C HIS A 173 -4.42 12.65 -15.36
N ILE A 174 -3.47 12.24 -14.52
CA ILE A 174 -3.72 11.68 -13.19
C ILE A 174 -2.89 12.44 -12.17
N PHE A 175 -3.28 12.36 -10.90
CA PHE A 175 -2.59 13.08 -9.86
C PHE A 175 -1.18 12.52 -9.62
N GLY A 176 -1.04 11.19 -9.56
CA GLY A 176 0.26 10.62 -9.26
C GLY A 176 0.48 9.21 -9.77
N ILE A 177 1.75 8.81 -9.76
CA ILE A 177 2.20 7.46 -10.11
C ILE A 177 3.08 6.87 -9.02
N ARG A 178 3.06 5.52 -8.94
CA ARG A 178 3.88 4.77 -8.01
C ARG A 178 4.72 3.72 -8.75
N VAL A 179 6.02 3.67 -8.49
CA VAL A 179 6.82 2.51 -8.93
C VAL A 179 6.37 1.30 -8.12
N HIS A 180 5.83 0.28 -8.81
CA HIS A 180 5.10 -0.82 -8.20
C HIS A 180 5.99 -2.05 -7.98
N ASP A 181 6.05 -2.52 -6.72
CA ASP A 181 6.66 -3.80 -6.33
C ASP A 181 8.07 -4.02 -6.93
N CYS A 182 8.95 -3.02 -6.89
CA CYS A 182 10.35 -3.22 -7.24
C CYS A 182 11.11 -3.92 -6.08
N GLU A 183 10.63 -5.10 -5.71
CA GLU A 183 10.92 -5.80 -4.44
C GLU A 183 11.74 -7.08 -4.64
N ASP A 184 12.55 -7.14 -5.67
CA ASP A 184 13.64 -8.10 -5.85
C ASP A 184 14.85 -7.40 -6.46
N GLU A 185 16.02 -8.04 -6.39
CA GLU A 185 17.26 -7.43 -6.84
C GLU A 185 17.25 -7.06 -8.34
N LEU A 186 16.55 -7.82 -9.18
CA LEU A 186 16.51 -7.57 -10.61
C LEU A 186 15.63 -6.35 -10.93
N ARG A 187 14.42 -6.30 -10.37
CA ARG A 187 13.50 -5.16 -10.51
C ARG A 187 14.09 -3.89 -9.90
N TYR A 188 14.65 -4.04 -8.69
CA TYR A 188 15.27 -2.93 -7.98
C TYR A 188 16.42 -2.31 -8.74
N ASN A 189 17.38 -3.12 -9.20
CA ASN A 189 18.57 -2.64 -9.90
C ASN A 189 18.21 -1.97 -11.23
N GLU A 190 17.19 -2.46 -11.93
CA GLU A 190 16.67 -1.81 -13.13
C GLU A 190 16.00 -0.47 -12.80
N ALA A 191 15.14 -0.43 -11.78
CA ALA A 191 14.45 0.79 -11.33
C ALA A 191 15.43 1.87 -10.82
N ALA A 192 16.48 1.45 -10.11
CA ALA A 192 17.48 2.34 -9.52
C ALA A 192 18.63 2.73 -10.48
N ASN A 193 18.60 2.26 -11.73
CA ASN A 193 19.61 2.66 -12.72
C ASN A 193 19.57 4.18 -12.92
N LYS A 194 20.71 4.85 -12.72
CA LYS A 194 20.82 6.32 -12.69
C LYS A 194 20.58 7.00 -14.04
N ASP A 195 20.77 6.27 -15.14
CA ASP A 195 20.66 6.81 -16.49
C ASP A 195 19.31 6.47 -17.14
N THR A 196 18.81 5.27 -16.89
CA THR A 196 17.68 4.69 -17.63
C THR A 196 16.56 4.13 -16.75
N GLY A 197 16.69 4.22 -15.43
CA GLY A 197 15.77 3.57 -14.50
C GLY A 197 14.49 4.34 -14.19
N ALA A 198 13.57 3.63 -13.58
CA ALA A 198 12.27 4.15 -13.18
C ALA A 198 12.38 5.38 -12.27
N PHE A 199 13.32 5.39 -11.31
CA PHE A 199 13.40 6.46 -10.31
C PHE A 199 13.78 7.81 -10.94
N VAL A 200 14.68 7.80 -11.89
CA VAL A 200 15.04 9.02 -12.66
C VAL A 200 13.85 9.45 -13.51
N LYS A 201 13.19 8.51 -14.20
CA LYS A 201 12.10 8.83 -15.11
C LYS A 201 10.89 9.43 -14.41
N ILE A 202 10.45 8.88 -13.26
CA ILE A 202 9.31 9.44 -12.54
C ILE A 202 9.59 10.85 -12.02
N GLN A 203 10.83 11.12 -11.59
CA GLN A 203 11.25 12.46 -11.18
C GLN A 203 11.17 13.44 -12.35
N GLN A 204 11.66 13.07 -13.53
CA GLN A 204 11.53 13.88 -14.75
C GLN A 204 10.07 14.14 -15.12
N MET A 205 9.20 13.12 -15.03
CA MET A 205 7.77 13.26 -15.30
C MET A 205 7.09 14.28 -14.38
N ARG A 206 7.49 14.34 -13.10
CA ARG A 206 6.98 15.34 -12.16
C ARG A 206 7.63 16.72 -12.38
N ASP A 207 8.96 16.79 -12.43
CA ASP A 207 9.70 18.05 -12.32
C ASP A 207 9.84 18.78 -13.64
N ASP A 208 10.08 18.07 -14.73
CA ASP A 208 10.36 18.62 -16.05
C ASP A 208 9.15 18.56 -16.99
N GLU A 209 8.58 17.37 -17.17
CA GLU A 209 7.49 17.10 -18.12
C GLU A 209 6.13 17.55 -17.60
N LYS A 210 5.95 17.66 -16.26
CA LYS A 210 4.71 18.07 -15.58
C LYS A 210 3.50 17.21 -15.95
N VAL A 211 3.72 15.92 -16.22
CA VAL A 211 2.64 14.98 -16.58
C VAL A 211 1.93 14.40 -15.38
N VAL A 212 2.55 14.47 -14.19
CA VAL A 212 1.99 14.09 -12.89
C VAL A 212 2.42 15.11 -11.83
N GLU A 213 1.68 15.19 -10.72
CA GLU A 213 1.97 16.07 -9.59
C GLU A 213 2.69 15.33 -8.45
N ASP A 214 2.56 13.99 -8.39
CA ASP A 214 3.02 13.16 -7.29
C ASP A 214 3.72 11.90 -7.82
N VAL A 215 4.90 11.61 -7.27
CA VAL A 215 5.67 10.40 -7.60
C VAL A 215 6.11 9.68 -6.34
N SER A 216 5.85 8.37 -6.28
CA SER A 216 6.07 7.61 -5.07
C SER A 216 6.47 6.16 -5.35
N LEU A 217 6.84 5.44 -4.30
CA LEU A 217 6.96 3.98 -4.31
C LEU A 217 5.63 3.35 -3.87
N GLY A 218 5.36 2.13 -4.30
CA GLY A 218 4.22 1.35 -3.85
C GLY A 218 4.57 -0.14 -3.76
N GLY A 219 4.53 -0.70 -2.54
CA GLY A 219 4.92 -2.08 -2.34
C GLY A 219 4.54 -2.65 -0.98
N ASN A 220 4.84 -3.94 -0.81
CA ASN A 220 4.55 -4.72 0.38
C ASN A 220 5.78 -4.91 1.28
N ASP A 221 6.99 -4.82 0.71
CA ASP A 221 8.23 -4.95 1.47
C ASP A 221 8.80 -3.57 1.85
N PRO A 222 8.69 -3.17 3.13
CA PRO A 222 9.19 -1.88 3.59
C PRO A 222 10.71 -1.74 3.46
N MET A 223 11.47 -2.86 3.39
CA MET A 223 12.93 -2.81 3.31
C MET A 223 13.42 -2.38 1.94
N TYR A 224 12.77 -2.81 0.85
CA TYR A 224 13.09 -2.32 -0.49
C TYR A 224 12.74 -0.84 -0.66
N SER A 225 11.60 -0.40 -0.15
CA SER A 225 11.24 1.02 -0.13
C SER A 225 12.23 1.86 0.69
N LEU A 226 12.65 1.37 1.85
CA LEU A 226 13.66 2.02 2.70
C LEU A 226 15.02 2.13 2.00
N ARG A 227 15.45 1.05 1.32
CA ARG A 227 16.66 1.04 0.51
C ARG A 227 16.59 2.07 -0.62
N ALA A 228 15.48 2.09 -1.37
CA ALA A 228 15.27 3.03 -2.46
C ALA A 228 15.38 4.49 -1.98
N ILE A 229 14.76 4.83 -0.86
CA ILE A 229 14.84 6.16 -0.27
C ILE A 229 16.27 6.51 0.14
N ARG A 230 16.99 5.59 0.78
CA ARG A 230 18.37 5.84 1.27
C ARG A 230 19.40 5.97 0.14
N GLU A 231 19.22 5.23 -0.94
CA GLU A 231 20.15 5.22 -2.09
C GLU A 231 19.82 6.29 -3.14
N SER A 232 18.65 6.92 -3.07
CA SER A 232 18.22 7.98 -3.99
C SER A 232 18.48 9.38 -3.44
N ALA A 233 18.50 10.37 -4.34
CA ALA A 233 18.54 11.79 -3.96
C ALA A 233 17.26 12.20 -3.19
N ASP A 234 17.35 13.21 -2.33
CA ASP A 234 16.26 13.63 -1.43
C ASP A 234 14.99 13.98 -2.17
N ASN A 235 14.93 14.43 -3.33
CA ASN A 235 13.71 14.83 -4.05
C ASN A 235 13.22 13.78 -5.07
N THR A 236 13.75 12.56 -5.03
CA THR A 236 13.37 11.54 -6.01
C THR A 236 11.90 11.12 -5.84
N PHE A 237 11.44 10.98 -4.62
CA PHE A 237 10.08 10.57 -4.28
C PHE A 237 9.40 11.57 -3.35
N ASP A 238 8.09 11.79 -3.53
CA ASP A 238 7.26 12.55 -2.59
C ASP A 238 6.83 11.71 -1.39
N GLY A 239 6.71 10.40 -1.57
CA GLY A 239 6.29 9.49 -0.53
C GLY A 239 6.34 8.00 -0.89
N VAL A 240 5.72 7.20 -0.03
CA VAL A 240 5.58 5.75 -0.20
C VAL A 240 4.15 5.32 0.10
N MET A 241 3.57 4.47 -0.73
CA MET A 241 2.43 3.64 -0.34
C MET A 241 2.97 2.32 0.23
N ALA A 242 2.97 2.22 1.56
CA ALA A 242 3.43 1.03 2.28
C ALA A 242 2.23 0.12 2.59
N ALA A 243 2.23 -1.10 2.05
CA ALA A 243 1.12 -2.01 2.20
C ALA A 243 1.39 -3.08 3.28
N GLY A 244 0.47 -3.19 4.26
CA GLY A 244 0.48 -4.26 5.27
C GLY A 244 1.51 -4.14 6.37
N SER A 245 2.34 -3.11 6.38
CA SER A 245 3.48 -2.95 7.29
C SER A 245 3.23 -2.05 8.51
N TRP A 246 2.02 -1.47 8.63
CA TRP A 246 1.58 -0.71 9.80
C TRP A 246 0.07 -0.85 10.02
N ASN A 247 -0.33 -1.79 10.85
CA ASN A 247 -1.71 -2.07 11.27
C ASN A 247 -1.72 -2.71 12.67
N LEU A 248 -2.88 -3.05 13.22
CA LEU A 248 -3.00 -3.62 14.57
C LEU A 248 -2.27 -4.98 14.75
N ILE A 249 -1.99 -5.68 13.67
CA ILE A 249 -1.30 -6.97 13.70
C ILE A 249 0.21 -6.80 13.51
N ASP A 250 0.63 -5.84 12.67
CA ASP A 250 2.01 -5.73 12.19
C ASP A 250 2.47 -4.27 12.16
N GLN A 251 3.68 -3.99 12.62
CA GLN A 251 4.33 -2.68 12.60
C GLN A 251 5.76 -2.75 12.01
N ASP A 252 6.04 -3.72 11.14
CA ASP A 252 7.36 -3.96 10.53
C ASP A 252 7.86 -2.75 9.72
N GLY A 253 6.95 -1.88 9.25
CA GLY A 253 7.27 -0.67 8.50
C GLY A 253 7.87 0.48 9.31
N CYS A 254 8.05 0.34 10.64
CA CYS A 254 8.43 1.46 11.51
C CYS A 254 9.69 2.20 11.05
N GLU A 255 10.74 1.50 10.61
CA GLU A 255 11.99 2.12 10.15
C GLU A 255 11.80 2.90 8.84
N LEU A 256 10.97 2.39 7.93
CA LEU A 256 10.58 3.11 6.71
C LEU A 256 9.83 4.41 7.07
N TYR A 257 8.88 4.33 7.99
CA TYR A 257 8.09 5.50 8.43
C TYR A 257 8.97 6.56 9.06
N LYS A 258 9.95 6.19 9.88
CA LYS A 258 10.94 7.11 10.48
C LYS A 258 11.81 7.78 9.41
N GLU A 259 12.29 7.02 8.42
CA GLU A 259 13.10 7.60 7.36
C GLU A 259 12.27 8.58 6.51
N CYS A 260 11.00 8.25 6.20
CA CYS A 260 10.09 9.18 5.52
C CYS A 260 9.84 10.44 6.37
N GLU A 261 9.56 10.29 7.68
CA GLU A 261 9.38 11.43 8.58
C GLU A 261 10.59 12.34 8.61
N LYS A 262 11.79 11.77 8.72
CA LYS A 262 13.06 12.49 8.72
C LYS A 262 13.30 13.29 7.43
N ARG A 263 12.89 12.75 6.28
CA ARG A 263 13.07 13.39 4.98
C ARG A 263 11.91 14.28 4.55
N GLY A 264 10.86 14.42 5.38
CA GLY A 264 9.67 15.19 5.05
C GLY A 264 8.79 14.54 3.97
N MET A 265 9.00 13.26 3.71
CA MET A 265 8.19 12.46 2.79
C MET A 265 6.89 12.03 3.46
N TYR A 266 5.86 11.72 2.67
CA TYR A 266 4.63 11.17 3.22
C TYR A 266 4.61 9.63 3.15
N ILE A 267 3.78 9.03 4.02
CA ILE A 267 3.29 7.66 3.90
C ILE A 267 1.80 7.68 3.50
N HIS A 268 1.44 6.91 2.49
CA HIS A 268 0.09 6.40 2.27
C HIS A 268 0.04 4.97 2.79
N ASN A 269 -0.64 4.76 3.91
CA ASN A 269 -0.71 3.44 4.54
C ASN A 269 -1.78 2.58 3.86
N ALA A 270 -1.43 1.42 3.36
CA ALA A 270 -2.35 0.45 2.75
C ALA A 270 -2.35 -0.87 3.54
N GLY A 271 -3.35 -1.73 3.29
CA GLY A 271 -3.47 -2.99 4.01
C GLY A 271 -3.78 -2.83 5.51
N ILE A 272 -4.44 -1.74 5.87
CA ILE A 272 -4.78 -1.36 7.25
C ILE A 272 -5.64 -2.41 7.98
N TYR A 273 -6.34 -3.24 7.23
CA TYR A 273 -7.16 -4.35 7.74
C TYR A 273 -6.48 -5.71 7.67
N ALA A 274 -5.13 -5.73 7.53
CA ALA A 274 -4.32 -6.96 7.51
C ALA A 274 -4.89 -8.00 6.53
N SER A 275 -4.96 -7.66 5.24
CA SER A 275 -5.55 -8.49 4.16
C SER A 275 -7.02 -8.89 4.40
N GLY A 276 -7.79 -8.02 5.06
CA GLY A 276 -9.21 -8.25 5.36
C GLY A 276 -9.47 -8.98 6.69
N LEU A 277 -8.43 -9.40 7.40
CA LEU A 277 -8.56 -10.10 8.69
C LEU A 277 -9.36 -9.31 9.72
N LEU A 278 -9.10 -8.00 9.84
CA LEU A 278 -9.68 -7.11 10.84
C LEU A 278 -11.11 -6.64 10.50
N VAL A 279 -11.63 -7.06 9.35
CA VAL A 279 -13.03 -6.81 8.91
C VAL A 279 -13.83 -8.10 8.73
N GLY A 280 -13.43 -9.17 9.43
CA GLY A 280 -14.15 -10.45 9.44
C GLY A 280 -13.61 -11.49 8.46
N GLY A 281 -12.56 -11.19 7.70
CA GLY A 281 -11.88 -12.16 6.84
C GLY A 281 -11.02 -13.17 7.61
N SER A 282 -10.41 -14.10 6.86
CA SER A 282 -9.54 -15.17 7.37
C SER A 282 -8.13 -15.15 6.75
N THR A 283 -7.83 -14.13 5.93
CA THR A 283 -6.55 -14.01 5.22
C THR A 283 -5.62 -13.01 5.90
N TYR A 284 -4.31 -13.27 5.80
CA TYR A 284 -3.22 -12.40 6.25
C TYR A 284 -2.04 -12.51 5.28
N LYS A 285 -1.45 -11.38 4.88
CA LYS A 285 -0.36 -11.34 3.87
C LYS A 285 -0.67 -12.21 2.64
N TYR A 286 -1.90 -12.06 2.12
CA TYR A 286 -2.46 -12.75 0.95
C TYR A 286 -2.62 -14.28 1.07
N GLY A 287 -2.37 -14.88 2.24
CA GLY A 287 -2.55 -16.30 2.55
C GLY A 287 -3.49 -16.54 3.72
N PRO A 288 -3.74 -17.79 4.11
CA PRO A 288 -4.48 -18.10 5.34
C PRO A 288 -3.76 -17.55 6.58
N ALA A 289 -4.50 -16.93 7.50
CA ALA A 289 -3.95 -16.46 8.76
C ALA A 289 -3.55 -17.65 9.66
N ASN A 290 -2.35 -17.60 10.26
CA ASN A 290 -1.90 -18.59 11.22
C ASN A 290 -2.54 -18.42 12.61
N GLU A 291 -2.33 -19.38 13.51
CA GLU A 291 -2.95 -19.40 14.84
C GLU A 291 -2.56 -18.19 15.70
N GLU A 292 -1.32 -17.72 15.62
CA GLU A 292 -0.82 -16.56 16.36
C GLU A 292 -1.54 -15.28 15.94
N VAL A 293 -1.64 -15.06 14.64
CA VAL A 293 -2.34 -13.89 14.06
C VAL A 293 -3.82 -13.92 14.40
N ILE A 294 -4.46 -15.11 14.36
CA ILE A 294 -5.86 -15.30 14.77
C ILE A 294 -6.04 -14.99 16.27
N ALA A 295 -5.11 -15.46 17.12
CA ALA A 295 -5.16 -15.17 18.55
C ALA A 295 -5.03 -13.66 18.84
N LYS A 296 -4.12 -12.97 18.14
CA LYS A 296 -3.95 -11.51 18.25
C LYS A 296 -5.21 -10.76 17.81
N LYS A 297 -5.85 -11.18 16.70
CA LYS A 297 -7.16 -10.63 16.28
C LYS A 297 -8.22 -10.79 17.37
N LYS A 298 -8.39 -12.00 17.93
CA LYS A 298 -9.36 -12.27 19.01
C LYS A 298 -9.11 -11.43 20.26
N ALA A 299 -7.85 -11.20 20.60
CA ALA A 299 -7.48 -10.33 21.71
C ALA A 299 -7.87 -8.85 21.47
N TRP A 300 -7.77 -8.37 20.22
CA TRP A 300 -8.26 -7.07 19.83
C TRP A 300 -9.80 -6.99 19.85
N GLU A 301 -10.49 -8.03 19.38
CA GLU A 301 -11.96 -8.11 19.45
C GLU A 301 -12.45 -8.02 20.89
N ALA A 302 -11.86 -8.81 21.81
CA ALA A 302 -12.17 -8.77 23.22
C ALA A 302 -11.89 -7.38 23.85
N LEU A 303 -10.80 -6.73 23.44
CA LEU A 303 -10.47 -5.38 23.93
C LEU A 303 -11.51 -4.36 23.43
N CYS A 304 -11.97 -4.45 22.20
CA CYS A 304 -13.02 -3.60 21.67
C CYS A 304 -14.36 -3.78 22.45
N GLU A 305 -14.70 -5.00 22.84
CA GLU A 305 -15.85 -5.31 23.69
C GLU A 305 -15.74 -4.68 25.09
N GLU A 306 -14.55 -4.75 25.72
CA GLU A 306 -14.28 -4.11 27.03
C GLU A 306 -14.46 -2.58 26.98
N PHE A 307 -14.23 -1.97 25.82
CA PHE A 307 -14.33 -0.52 25.61
C PHE A 307 -15.63 -0.08 24.91
N GLY A 308 -16.75 -0.72 25.25
CA GLY A 308 -18.09 -0.30 24.83
C GLY A 308 -18.54 -0.82 23.48
N ASN A 309 -17.97 -1.94 23.01
CA ASN A 309 -18.24 -2.57 21.71
C ASN A 309 -17.92 -1.66 20.51
N VAL A 310 -16.85 -0.87 20.63
CA VAL A 310 -16.32 -0.13 19.46
C VAL A 310 -15.93 -1.12 18.37
N SER A 311 -16.17 -0.79 17.11
CA SER A 311 -15.86 -1.72 16.02
C SER A 311 -14.35 -1.85 15.80
N LEU A 312 -13.87 -3.10 15.70
CA LEU A 312 -12.46 -3.37 15.42
C LEU A 312 -11.97 -2.68 14.12
N PRO A 313 -12.77 -2.60 13.03
CA PRO A 313 -12.37 -1.82 11.85
C PRO A 313 -12.14 -0.33 12.13
N ALA A 314 -12.95 0.32 12.98
CA ALA A 314 -12.74 1.72 13.34
C ALA A 314 -11.44 1.89 14.15
N VAL A 315 -11.17 1.00 15.10
CA VAL A 315 -9.92 0.97 15.88
C VAL A 315 -8.71 0.74 14.96
N ALA A 316 -8.80 -0.17 14.00
CA ALA A 316 -7.75 -0.41 13.00
C ALA A 316 -7.52 0.82 12.11
N MET A 317 -8.58 1.49 11.69
CA MET A 317 -8.50 2.73 10.90
C MET A 317 -7.84 3.85 11.70
N ALA A 318 -8.23 4.07 12.94
CA ALA A 318 -7.62 5.06 13.83
C ALA A 318 -6.13 4.81 14.03
N PHE A 319 -5.75 3.55 14.31
CA PHE A 319 -4.35 3.17 14.49
C PHE A 319 -3.51 3.38 13.22
N SER A 320 -4.09 3.09 12.06
CA SER A 320 -3.38 3.16 10.77
C SER A 320 -2.86 4.55 10.43
N VAL A 321 -3.45 5.60 10.98
CA VAL A 321 -3.11 7.01 10.76
C VAL A 321 -2.48 7.67 12.00
N ALA A 322 -2.21 6.91 13.04
CA ALA A 322 -1.63 7.44 14.28
C ALA A 322 -0.29 8.18 14.07
N PRO A 323 0.65 7.69 13.24
CA PRO A 323 1.86 8.45 12.93
C PRO A 323 1.57 9.67 12.03
N ASN A 324 2.12 10.83 12.38
CA ASN A 324 1.94 12.07 11.63
C ASN A 324 2.49 12.03 10.19
N VAL A 325 3.43 11.15 9.92
CA VAL A 325 3.98 10.90 8.57
C VAL A 325 2.94 10.29 7.64
N VAL A 326 1.92 9.60 8.18
CA VAL A 326 0.81 9.04 7.41
C VAL A 326 -0.14 10.17 7.01
N LYS A 327 -0.16 10.53 5.73
CA LYS A 327 -1.04 11.59 5.21
C LYS A 327 -2.35 11.06 4.65
N LYS A 328 -2.35 9.81 4.17
CA LYS A 328 -3.55 9.11 3.70
C LYS A 328 -3.45 7.62 4.02
N PHE A 329 -4.59 6.94 3.96
CA PHE A 329 -4.64 5.49 4.06
C PHE A 329 -5.60 4.92 3.02
N ALA A 330 -5.29 3.71 2.53
CA ALA A 330 -6.05 3.06 1.49
C ALA A 330 -6.94 1.95 2.05
N VAL A 331 -8.20 1.95 1.62
CA VAL A 331 -9.20 0.92 1.92
C VAL A 331 -9.66 0.29 0.61
N GLY A 332 -9.43 -1.00 0.46
CA GLY A 332 -10.00 -1.79 -0.65
C GLY A 332 -11.48 -2.03 -0.41
N VAL A 333 -12.30 -1.81 -1.43
CA VAL A 333 -13.76 -2.00 -1.36
C VAL A 333 -14.25 -2.80 -2.55
N LYS A 334 -15.17 -3.74 -2.34
CA LYS A 334 -15.77 -4.57 -3.38
C LYS A 334 -17.28 -4.44 -3.50
N SER A 335 -17.92 -3.60 -2.67
CA SER A 335 -19.36 -3.39 -2.70
C SER A 335 -19.74 -2.01 -2.19
N ARG A 336 -20.94 -1.53 -2.55
CA ARG A 336 -21.52 -0.31 -1.97
C ARG A 336 -21.58 -0.38 -0.45
N PHE A 337 -21.94 -1.53 0.10
CA PHE A 337 -21.98 -1.76 1.55
C PHE A 337 -20.62 -1.50 2.20
N GLU A 338 -19.50 -1.96 1.60
CA GLU A 338 -18.17 -1.72 2.15
C GLU A 338 -17.75 -0.26 2.05
N VAL A 339 -18.17 0.46 1.00
CA VAL A 339 -17.97 1.91 0.90
C VAL A 339 -18.71 2.66 2.00
N GLU A 340 -19.98 2.31 2.23
CA GLU A 340 -20.83 2.88 3.29
C GLU A 340 -20.23 2.57 4.67
N LYS A 341 -19.82 1.33 4.91
CA LYS A 341 -19.13 0.92 6.15
C LYS A 341 -17.82 1.66 6.39
N THR A 342 -17.06 1.92 5.33
CA THR A 342 -15.83 2.73 5.45
C THR A 342 -16.12 4.12 6.01
N LEU A 343 -17.22 4.76 5.58
CA LEU A 343 -17.64 6.05 6.11
C LEU A 343 -18.19 5.94 7.54
N GLU A 344 -18.93 4.89 7.85
CA GLU A 344 -19.42 4.64 9.22
C GLU A 344 -18.24 4.47 10.20
N TRP A 345 -17.26 3.61 9.88
CA TRP A 345 -16.07 3.40 10.72
C TRP A 345 -15.21 4.66 10.86
N LEU A 346 -15.11 5.47 9.78
CA LEU A 346 -14.43 6.75 9.85
C LEU A 346 -15.07 7.70 10.86
N ASN A 347 -16.41 7.76 10.88
CA ASN A 347 -17.17 8.58 11.83
C ASN A 347 -17.13 8.01 13.26
N GLU A 348 -16.96 6.69 13.42
CA GLU A 348 -16.86 6.02 14.72
C GLU A 348 -15.52 6.30 15.43
N ILE A 349 -14.47 6.68 14.70
CA ILE A 349 -13.15 7.01 15.28
C ILE A 349 -13.27 8.01 16.43
N ASP A 350 -14.12 9.03 16.30
CA ASP A 350 -14.34 10.06 17.32
C ASP A 350 -14.93 9.51 18.65
N ASN A 351 -15.48 8.30 18.63
CA ASN A 351 -16.10 7.66 19.80
C ASN A 351 -15.15 6.65 20.51
N ILE A 352 -13.93 6.46 20.01
CA ILE A 352 -12.96 5.52 20.60
C ILE A 352 -12.41 6.12 21.91
N ASP A 353 -12.60 5.42 23.04
CA ASP A 353 -11.97 5.83 24.31
C ASP A 353 -10.41 5.71 24.19
N PRO A 354 -9.65 6.80 24.36
CA PRO A 354 -8.21 6.77 24.25
C PRO A 354 -7.51 5.75 25.16
N LYS A 355 -8.13 5.37 26.27
CA LYS A 355 -7.60 4.36 27.19
C LYS A 355 -7.44 2.98 26.56
N ILE A 356 -8.12 2.69 25.45
CA ILE A 356 -7.95 1.45 24.72
C ILE A 356 -6.48 1.23 24.31
N TRP A 357 -5.76 2.30 23.98
CA TRP A 357 -4.36 2.23 23.55
C TRP A 357 -3.42 1.91 24.71
N GLU A 358 -3.67 2.47 25.89
CA GLU A 358 -2.91 2.14 27.10
C GLU A 358 -3.11 0.68 27.49
N GLU A 359 -4.36 0.20 27.43
CA GLU A 359 -4.70 -1.18 27.72
C GLU A 359 -4.13 -2.15 26.66
N ALA A 360 -4.14 -1.79 25.39
CA ALA A 360 -3.50 -2.57 24.33
C ALA A 360 -2.00 -2.75 24.58
N LYS A 361 -1.30 -1.68 25.02
CA LYS A 361 0.10 -1.75 25.41
C LYS A 361 0.30 -2.62 26.64
N ARG A 362 -0.55 -2.47 27.66
CA ARG A 362 -0.49 -3.27 28.89
C ARG A 362 -0.70 -4.78 28.63
N LYS A 363 -1.59 -5.12 27.68
CA LYS A 363 -1.86 -6.49 27.25
C LYS A 363 -0.82 -7.03 26.27
N GLY A 364 0.17 -6.23 25.85
CA GLY A 364 1.21 -6.62 24.89
C GLY A 364 0.72 -6.76 23.45
N LEU A 365 -0.44 -6.21 23.11
CA LEU A 365 -0.95 -6.15 21.72
C LEU A 365 -0.18 -5.13 20.88
N LEU A 366 0.34 -4.08 21.53
CA LEU A 366 1.26 -3.09 20.98
C LEU A 366 2.50 -2.98 21.85
N ALA A 367 3.62 -2.60 21.25
CA ALA A 367 4.84 -2.25 22.01
C ALA A 367 4.57 -1.04 22.90
N SER A 368 5.25 -0.96 24.05
CA SER A 368 5.06 0.11 25.04
C SER A 368 5.31 1.51 24.48
N ASP A 369 6.27 1.63 23.56
CA ASP A 369 6.65 2.88 22.88
C ASP A 369 5.95 3.06 21.50
N CYS A 370 5.03 2.17 21.13
CA CYS A 370 4.30 2.27 19.86
C CYS A 370 3.49 3.57 19.81
N THR A 371 3.62 4.31 18.71
CA THR A 371 2.81 5.50 18.43
C THR A 371 1.34 5.12 18.26
N VAL A 372 0.48 5.77 19.02
CA VAL A 372 -0.97 5.55 19.02
C VAL A 372 -1.70 6.86 18.75
N PRO A 373 -2.98 6.82 18.34
CA PRO A 373 -3.77 8.02 18.15
C PRO A 373 -3.77 8.92 19.39
N SER A 374 -3.54 10.21 19.18
CA SER A 374 -3.54 11.24 20.23
C SER A 374 -4.66 12.29 20.04
N VAL A 375 -5.30 12.29 18.88
CA VAL A 375 -6.41 13.17 18.51
C VAL A 375 -7.51 12.32 17.84
N PHE A 376 -8.75 12.54 18.23
CA PHE A 376 -9.96 11.86 17.74
C PHE A 376 -10.89 12.87 17.11
#